data_dd3984f90b36eea0c0ce5672bd3fe6c8
#
_entry.id   dd3984f90b36eea0c0ce5672bd3fe6c8
#
_cell.length_a   1.000
_cell.length_b   1.000
_cell.length_c   1.000
_cell.angle_alpha   90.00
_cell.angle_beta   90.00
_cell.angle_gamma   90.00
#
_symmetry.space_group_name_H-M   'P 1'
#
loop_
_entity.id
_entity.type
_entity.pdbx_description
1 polymer ?
#
loop_
_entity_poly.entity_id
_entity_poly.type
_entity_poly.pdbx_seq_one_letter_code
_entity_poly.pdbx_strand_id
1 'polypeptide(L)'
;EATDSRRGDGVYGKATHAMNLLRERKLLYGISSCYTRANFESITSEEYYDSLIRMGAYFIWYFHYMPVGNDASPELLPTPEQRTEVYRRIRRYRAEKPLFAMDFQNDAEFVGGCIAGGRTYLHINANGDVDPCVFIHYSDSNIREKTLLETMKSPLFMAYHDGQPFNDNMLRPC
;
A
#
# COMPACT_ATOMS: atom_id res chain seq x y z
N GLU A 1 8.52 18.37 4.17
CA GLU A 1 9.89 18.19 3.64
C GLU A 1 10.04 16.84 2.93
N ALA A 2 9.87 15.69 3.60
CA ALA A 2 10.02 14.37 2.97
C ALA A 2 9.01 14.10 1.83
N THR A 3 7.81 14.63 1.90
CA THR A 3 6.81 14.51 0.83
C THR A 3 7.21 15.34 -0.38
N ASP A 4 7.61 16.58 -0.16
CA ASP A 4 7.93 17.51 -1.25
C ASP A 4 9.23 17.12 -1.95
N SER A 5 10.23 16.61 -1.22
CA SER A 5 11.46 16.11 -1.83
C SER A 5 11.24 14.94 -2.80
N ARG A 6 10.20 14.13 -2.58
CA ARG A 6 9.87 12.98 -3.42
C ARG A 6 8.83 13.28 -4.50
N ARG A 7 7.88 14.16 -4.21
CA ARG A 7 6.69 14.39 -5.04
C ARG A 7 6.65 15.75 -5.73
N GLY A 8 7.62 16.61 -5.44
CA GLY A 8 7.69 17.99 -5.92
C GLY A 8 7.18 19.01 -4.90
N ASP A 9 7.63 20.25 -5.07
CA ASP A 9 7.37 21.35 -4.14
C ASP A 9 5.87 21.64 -3.95
N GLY A 10 5.48 21.85 -2.70
CA GLY A 10 4.12 22.23 -2.31
C GLY A 10 3.09 21.10 -2.33
N VAL A 11 3.48 19.85 -2.66
CA VAL A 11 2.54 18.71 -2.66
C VAL A 11 2.03 18.43 -1.25
N TYR A 12 2.87 18.54 -0.23
CA TYR A 12 2.44 18.38 1.17
C TYR A 12 1.36 19.41 1.55
N GLY A 13 1.58 20.68 1.19
CA GLY A 13 0.60 21.74 1.46
C GLY A 13 -0.74 21.52 0.76
N LYS A 14 -0.72 21.07 -0.50
CA LYS A 14 -1.94 20.74 -1.25
C LYS A 14 -2.69 19.56 -0.62
N ALA A 15 -1.97 18.51 -0.21
CA ALA A 15 -2.56 17.35 0.44
C ALA A 15 -3.21 17.71 1.78
N THR A 16 -2.53 18.47 2.64
CA THR A 16 -3.07 18.90 3.92
C THR A 16 -4.24 19.88 3.76
N HIS A 17 -4.21 20.74 2.75
CA HIS A 17 -5.37 21.59 2.41
C HIS A 17 -6.58 20.73 2.01
N ALA A 18 -6.41 19.74 1.16
CA ALA A 18 -7.48 18.83 0.77
C ALA A 18 -8.05 18.07 1.97
N MET A 19 -7.21 17.61 2.90
CA MET A 19 -7.65 16.97 4.15
C MET A 19 -8.53 17.90 4.99
N ASN A 20 -8.15 19.17 5.12
CA ASN A 20 -8.95 20.16 5.83
C ASN A 20 -10.32 20.38 5.17
N LEU A 21 -10.37 20.51 3.85
CA LEU A 21 -11.63 20.62 3.10
C LEU A 21 -12.56 19.42 3.29
N LEU A 22 -12.00 18.20 3.30
CA LEU A 22 -12.77 16.98 3.54
C LEU A 22 -13.32 16.96 4.97
N ARG A 23 -12.50 17.31 5.95
CA ARG A 23 -12.91 17.39 7.36
C ARG A 23 -14.03 18.42 7.57
N GLU A 24 -13.90 19.61 7.01
CA GLU A 24 -14.91 20.67 7.11
C GLU A 24 -16.28 20.23 6.54
N ARG A 25 -16.24 19.42 5.48
CA ARG A 25 -17.43 18.84 4.85
C ARG A 25 -17.92 17.53 5.49
N LYS A 26 -17.26 17.09 6.58
CA LYS A 26 -17.56 15.83 7.28
C LYS A 26 -17.52 14.61 6.36
N LEU A 27 -16.62 14.63 5.37
CA LEU A 27 -16.40 13.51 4.47
C LEU A 27 -15.36 12.56 5.05
N LEU A 28 -15.62 11.27 4.90
CA LEU A 28 -14.66 10.24 5.29
C LEU A 28 -13.45 10.27 4.36
N TYR A 29 -12.25 10.24 4.96
CA TYR A 29 -11.02 10.13 4.19
C TYR A 29 -9.95 9.36 4.95
N GLY A 30 -8.99 8.85 4.22
CA GLY A 30 -7.81 8.21 4.75
C GLY A 30 -6.56 8.69 4.02
N ILE A 31 -5.42 8.22 4.51
CA ILE A 31 -4.09 8.60 4.01
C ILE A 31 -3.41 7.37 3.43
N SER A 32 -2.76 7.53 2.29
CA SER A 32 -1.81 6.55 1.76
C SER A 32 -0.39 7.06 2.00
N SER A 33 0.41 6.29 2.71
CA SER A 33 1.79 6.64 3.06
C SER A 33 2.76 5.57 2.61
N CYS A 34 3.77 5.98 1.83
CA CYS A 34 4.84 5.11 1.40
C CYS A 34 6.07 5.35 2.26
N TYR A 35 6.46 4.37 3.08
CA TYR A 35 7.71 4.46 3.84
C TYR A 35 8.89 3.89 3.06
N THR A 36 10.01 4.54 3.24
CA THR A 36 11.30 4.21 2.62
C THR A 36 12.35 4.05 3.73
N ARG A 37 13.54 3.60 3.37
CA ARG A 37 14.68 3.56 4.29
C ARG A 37 14.95 4.93 4.95
N ALA A 38 14.73 6.02 4.21
CA ALA A 38 15.06 7.37 4.68
C ALA A 38 13.97 8.00 5.57
N ASN A 39 12.69 7.65 5.39
CA ASN A 39 11.59 8.35 6.05
C ASN A 39 10.78 7.48 7.03
N PHE A 40 11.12 6.18 7.20
CA PHE A 40 10.30 5.27 8.00
C PHE A 40 10.10 5.78 9.43
N GLU A 41 11.15 6.33 10.07
CA GLU A 41 11.02 6.87 11.43
C GLU A 41 9.97 7.97 11.51
N SER A 42 10.04 8.95 10.61
CA SER A 42 9.15 10.12 10.67
C SER A 42 7.69 9.77 10.39
N ILE A 43 7.41 8.96 9.33
CA ILE A 43 6.02 8.70 8.92
C ILE A 43 5.36 7.50 9.62
N THR A 44 6.13 6.75 10.41
CA THR A 44 5.60 5.69 11.28
C THR A 44 5.76 6.02 12.75
N SER A 45 6.19 7.24 13.08
CA SER A 45 6.26 7.72 14.46
C SER A 45 4.86 7.86 15.08
N GLU A 46 4.80 7.76 16.38
CA GLU A 46 3.56 7.99 17.12
C GLU A 46 3.04 9.41 16.94
N GLU A 47 3.96 10.39 16.92
CA GLU A 47 3.62 11.79 16.69
C GLU A 47 2.97 12.02 15.32
N TYR A 48 3.49 11.40 14.26
CA TYR A 48 2.87 11.46 12.94
C TYR A 48 1.48 10.84 12.96
N TYR A 49 1.33 9.67 13.56
CA TYR A 49 0.05 8.97 13.67
C TYR A 49 -0.99 9.82 14.42
N ASP A 50 -0.62 10.40 15.54
CA ASP A 50 -1.46 11.31 16.31
C ASP A 50 -1.83 12.58 15.54
N SER A 51 -0.91 13.07 14.70
CA SER A 51 -1.21 14.21 13.83
C SER A 51 -2.32 13.90 12.83
N LEU A 52 -2.34 12.69 12.26
CA LEU A 52 -3.40 12.26 11.34
C LEU A 52 -4.76 12.15 12.05
N ILE A 53 -4.77 11.66 13.29
CA ILE A 53 -5.98 11.63 14.12
C ILE A 53 -6.50 13.06 14.35
N ARG A 54 -5.61 13.97 14.74
CA ARG A 54 -5.99 15.40 14.92
C ARG A 54 -6.50 16.06 13.64
N MET A 55 -5.98 15.67 12.50
CA MET A 55 -6.46 16.13 11.19
C MET A 55 -7.80 15.51 10.77
N GLY A 56 -8.26 14.45 11.47
CA GLY A 56 -9.56 13.83 11.22
C GLY A 56 -9.52 12.70 10.19
N ALA A 57 -8.37 12.09 9.94
CA ALA A 57 -8.28 10.89 9.12
C ALA A 57 -8.92 9.69 9.85
N TYR A 58 -9.61 8.82 9.12
CA TYR A 58 -10.25 7.61 9.66
C TYR A 58 -9.38 6.36 9.50
N PHE A 59 -8.52 6.36 8.49
CA PHE A 59 -7.58 5.25 8.28
C PHE A 59 -6.29 5.75 7.65
N ILE A 60 -5.24 4.96 7.80
CA ILE A 60 -3.99 5.10 7.05
C ILE A 60 -3.62 3.78 6.41
N TRP A 61 -3.17 3.86 5.17
CA TRP A 61 -2.67 2.73 4.42
C TRP A 61 -1.17 2.87 4.22
N TYR A 62 -0.39 2.04 4.88
CA TYR A 62 1.06 2.00 4.75
C TYR A 62 1.49 1.07 3.62
N PHE A 63 2.35 1.59 2.77
CA PHE A 63 3.08 0.83 1.77
C PHE A 63 4.57 0.98 2.02
N HIS A 64 5.35 -0.09 1.99
CA HIS A 64 6.77 0.10 1.87
C HIS A 64 7.15 0.39 0.42
N TYR A 65 8.25 1.10 0.24
CA TYR A 65 8.77 1.39 -1.09
C TYR A 65 9.14 0.08 -1.81
N MET A 66 8.66 -0.06 -3.04
CA MET A 66 9.00 -1.16 -3.95
C MET A 66 9.81 -0.59 -5.11
N PRO A 67 11.03 -1.10 -5.38
CA PRO A 67 11.88 -0.63 -6.47
C PRO A 67 11.42 -1.19 -7.82
N VAL A 68 10.26 -0.75 -8.30
CA VAL A 68 9.69 -1.12 -9.60
C VAL A 68 9.62 0.09 -10.52
N GLY A 69 9.78 -0.14 -11.83
CA GLY A 69 9.80 0.91 -12.85
C GLY A 69 11.21 1.27 -13.31
N ASN A 70 11.29 2.19 -14.29
CA ASN A 70 12.55 2.51 -14.97
C ASN A 70 13.56 3.24 -14.07
N ASP A 71 13.08 4.09 -13.15
CA ASP A 71 13.91 4.90 -12.25
C ASP A 71 13.88 4.35 -10.82
N ALA A 72 13.84 3.04 -10.68
CA ALA A 72 13.85 2.40 -9.36
C ALA A 72 15.13 2.71 -8.59
N SER A 73 14.98 3.09 -7.33
CA SER A 73 16.07 3.46 -6.41
C SER A 73 16.21 2.41 -5.29
N PRO A 74 16.98 1.33 -5.47
CA PRO A 74 17.09 0.25 -4.48
C PRO A 74 17.55 0.71 -3.09
N GLU A 75 18.29 1.82 -3.00
CA GLU A 75 18.74 2.42 -1.76
C GLU A 75 17.60 2.93 -0.88
N LEU A 76 16.41 3.18 -1.46
CA LEU A 76 15.22 3.57 -0.72
C LEU A 76 14.45 2.38 -0.11
N LEU A 77 14.82 1.15 -0.47
CA LEU A 77 14.18 -0.04 0.08
C LEU A 77 14.43 -0.12 1.60
N PRO A 78 13.38 -0.22 2.43
CA PRO A 78 13.53 -0.40 3.86
C PRO A 78 14.32 -1.67 4.20
N THR A 79 15.14 -1.62 5.24
CA THR A 79 15.84 -2.82 5.73
C THR A 79 14.86 -3.80 6.39
N PRO A 80 15.22 -5.08 6.53
CA PRO A 80 14.41 -6.05 7.28
C PRO A 80 14.09 -5.59 8.70
N GLU A 81 15.05 -4.95 9.39
CA GLU A 81 14.87 -4.44 10.75
C GLU A 81 13.86 -3.29 10.77
N GLN A 82 13.96 -2.35 9.83
CA GLN A 82 13.01 -1.25 9.68
C GLN A 82 11.60 -1.77 9.40
N ARG A 83 11.45 -2.75 8.51
CA ARG A 83 10.15 -3.37 8.23
C ARG A 83 9.57 -4.07 9.44
N THR A 84 10.40 -4.78 10.21
CA THR A 84 9.99 -5.42 11.46
C THR A 84 9.53 -4.40 12.49
N GLU A 85 10.23 -3.27 12.60
CA GLU A 85 9.83 -2.19 13.51
C GLU A 85 8.51 -1.54 13.07
N VAL A 86 8.32 -1.24 11.78
CA VAL A 86 7.04 -0.72 11.25
C VAL A 86 5.90 -1.68 11.52
N TYR A 87 6.12 -2.99 11.30
CA TYR A 87 5.14 -4.04 11.62
C TYR A 87 4.68 -3.95 13.08
N ARG A 88 5.62 -3.84 14.03
CA ARG A 88 5.30 -3.73 15.47
C ARG A 88 4.55 -2.44 15.80
N ARG A 89 5.01 -1.30 15.28
CA ARG A 89 4.39 0.01 15.49
C ARG A 89 2.93 0.03 15.02
N ILE A 90 2.68 -0.41 13.79
CA ILE A 90 1.34 -0.41 13.21
C ILE A 90 0.38 -1.26 14.06
N ARG A 91 0.79 -2.44 14.51
CA ARG A 91 -0.07 -3.30 15.35
C ARG A 91 -0.34 -2.70 16.70
N ARG A 92 0.64 -2.08 17.32
CA ARG A 92 0.46 -1.32 18.57
C ARG A 92 -0.54 -0.18 18.37
N TYR A 93 -0.34 0.67 17.37
CA TYR A 93 -1.23 1.81 17.12
C TYR A 93 -2.66 1.37 16.77
N ARG A 94 -2.79 0.30 16.01
CA ARG A 94 -4.09 -0.28 15.68
C ARG A 94 -4.87 -0.73 16.92
N ALA A 95 -4.17 -1.22 17.94
CA ALA A 95 -4.77 -1.64 19.20
C ALA A 95 -5.09 -0.47 20.16
N GLU A 96 -4.30 0.59 20.11
CA GLU A 96 -4.31 1.65 21.13
C GLU A 96 -4.98 2.97 20.68
N LYS A 97 -5.12 3.19 19.36
CA LYS A 97 -5.50 4.51 18.83
C LYS A 97 -6.70 4.44 17.88
N PRO A 98 -7.53 5.50 17.84
CA PRO A 98 -8.77 5.53 17.05
C PRO A 98 -8.52 5.86 15.56
N LEU A 99 -7.48 5.32 14.95
CA LEU A 99 -7.18 5.43 13.53
C LEU A 99 -6.83 4.03 13.01
N PHE A 100 -7.60 3.51 12.06
CA PHE A 100 -7.33 2.20 11.51
C PHE A 100 -6.12 2.21 10.57
N ALA A 101 -5.07 1.49 10.94
CA ALA A 101 -3.87 1.36 10.13
C ALA A 101 -3.86 0.03 9.37
N MET A 102 -3.65 0.09 8.06
CA MET A 102 -3.44 -1.05 7.18
C MET A 102 -1.97 -1.11 6.78
N ASP A 103 -1.36 -2.28 6.86
CA ASP A 103 0.01 -2.55 6.43
C ASP A 103 -0.03 -3.45 5.19
N PHE A 104 -0.08 -2.84 4.01
CA PHE A 104 -0.42 -3.51 2.76
C PHE A 104 0.38 -4.80 2.52
N GLN A 105 1.70 -4.75 2.74
CA GLN A 105 2.55 -5.89 2.46
C GLN A 105 2.70 -6.87 3.63
N ASN A 106 2.32 -6.48 4.86
CA ASN A 106 2.57 -7.30 6.04
C ASN A 106 1.29 -7.75 6.76
N ASP A 107 0.10 -7.37 6.27
CA ASP A 107 -1.19 -7.84 6.83
C ASP A 107 -1.65 -9.19 6.26
N ALA A 108 -0.78 -9.91 5.56
CA ALA A 108 -1.07 -11.20 4.96
C ALA A 108 -1.59 -12.24 5.98
N GLU A 109 -1.14 -12.18 7.23
CA GLU A 109 -1.63 -13.03 8.34
C GLU A 109 -3.13 -12.89 8.61
N PHE A 110 -3.72 -11.70 8.36
CA PHE A 110 -5.14 -11.43 8.57
C PHE A 110 -6.03 -11.75 7.37
N VAL A 111 -5.43 -11.92 6.19
CA VAL A 111 -6.16 -12.12 4.92
C VAL A 111 -5.79 -13.43 4.23
N GLY A 112 -5.06 -14.31 4.91
CA GLY A 112 -4.70 -15.64 4.42
C GLY A 112 -3.69 -15.62 3.27
N GLY A 113 -2.75 -14.71 3.28
CA GLY A 113 -1.71 -14.58 2.26
C GLY A 113 -1.84 -13.30 1.42
N CYS A 114 -1.26 -13.31 0.22
CA CYS A 114 -1.35 -12.21 -0.72
C CYS A 114 -2.78 -12.05 -1.27
N ILE A 115 -3.25 -10.81 -1.40
CA ILE A 115 -4.59 -10.48 -1.94
C ILE A 115 -4.62 -10.39 -3.47
N ALA A 116 -3.48 -10.49 -4.14
CA ALA A 116 -3.32 -10.38 -5.59
C ALA A 116 -4.04 -11.49 -6.38
N GLY A 117 -4.00 -11.41 -7.70
CA GLY A 117 -4.53 -12.42 -8.60
C GLY A 117 -6.05 -12.56 -8.56
N GLY A 118 -6.78 -11.49 -8.22
CA GLY A 118 -8.24 -11.54 -8.17
C GLY A 118 -8.80 -12.19 -6.90
N ARG A 119 -7.98 -12.56 -5.91
CA ARG A 119 -8.50 -13.02 -4.62
C ARG A 119 -9.36 -11.95 -3.95
N THR A 120 -8.83 -10.74 -3.81
CA THR A 120 -9.57 -9.54 -3.36
C THR A 120 -9.10 -8.28 -4.08
N TYR A 121 -8.10 -8.38 -4.94
CA TYR A 121 -7.47 -7.25 -5.61
C TYR A 121 -6.86 -7.67 -6.95
N LEU A 122 -6.96 -6.78 -7.92
CA LEU A 122 -6.27 -6.83 -9.21
C LEU A 122 -5.94 -5.39 -9.65
N HIS A 123 -5.12 -5.24 -10.67
CA HIS A 123 -4.77 -3.97 -11.27
C HIS A 123 -5.12 -3.97 -12.77
N ILE A 124 -5.64 -2.88 -13.27
CA ILE A 124 -5.85 -2.65 -14.70
C ILE A 124 -4.98 -1.46 -15.09
N ASN A 125 -4.03 -1.69 -15.99
CA ASN A 125 -3.12 -0.65 -16.42
C ASN A 125 -3.74 0.25 -17.52
N ALA A 126 -3.01 1.29 -17.91
CA ALA A 126 -3.48 2.26 -18.90
C ALA A 126 -3.76 1.66 -20.29
N ASN A 127 -3.15 0.54 -20.63
CA ASN A 127 -3.37 -0.18 -21.89
C ASN A 127 -4.59 -1.10 -21.85
N GLY A 128 -5.17 -1.31 -20.66
CA GLY A 128 -6.26 -2.24 -20.43
C GLY A 128 -5.80 -3.66 -20.08
N ASP A 129 -4.49 -3.89 -19.91
CA ASP A 129 -4.00 -5.18 -19.46
C ASP A 129 -4.37 -5.38 -17.99
N VAL A 130 -4.73 -6.60 -17.62
CA VAL A 130 -5.15 -6.94 -16.28
C VAL A 130 -4.03 -7.68 -15.57
N ASP A 131 -3.37 -6.97 -14.67
CA ASP A 131 -2.24 -7.48 -13.91
C ASP A 131 -2.72 -8.07 -12.57
N PRO A 132 -2.09 -9.13 -12.06
CA PRO A 132 -2.42 -9.68 -10.74
C PRO A 132 -2.29 -8.66 -9.61
N CYS A 133 -1.35 -7.71 -9.73
CA CYS A 133 -1.07 -6.67 -8.75
C CYS A 133 -0.40 -5.47 -9.44
N VAL A 134 -0.57 -4.27 -8.89
CA VAL A 134 0.10 -3.04 -9.37
C VAL A 134 1.64 -3.13 -9.36
N PHE A 135 2.21 -4.04 -8.58
CA PHE A 135 3.66 -4.29 -8.54
C PHE A 135 4.12 -5.40 -9.49
N ILE A 136 3.19 -6.03 -10.22
CA ILE A 136 3.46 -7.13 -11.16
C ILE A 136 3.09 -6.64 -12.54
N HIS A 137 4.09 -6.41 -13.37
CA HIS A 137 3.92 -5.86 -14.72
C HIS A 137 3.86 -6.98 -15.79
N TYR A 138 3.08 -8.00 -15.50
CA TYR A 138 2.82 -9.13 -16.41
C TYR A 138 1.32 -9.37 -16.48
N SER A 139 0.82 -9.56 -17.69
CA SER A 139 -0.58 -9.86 -17.91
C SER A 139 -0.72 -10.94 -19.00
N ASP A 140 -1.72 -11.79 -18.86
CA ASP A 140 -2.17 -12.73 -19.88
C ASP A 140 -3.59 -12.38 -20.41
N SER A 141 -4.09 -11.22 -20.04
CA SER A 141 -5.45 -10.80 -20.33
C SER A 141 -5.59 -9.29 -20.47
N ASN A 142 -6.50 -8.85 -21.33
CA ASN A 142 -6.85 -7.44 -21.51
C ASN A 142 -8.35 -7.26 -21.44
N ILE A 143 -8.83 -6.22 -20.75
CA ILE A 143 -10.26 -5.95 -20.55
C ILE A 143 -11.03 -5.63 -21.81
N ARG A 144 -10.35 -5.31 -22.92
CA ARG A 144 -10.97 -5.09 -24.24
C ARG A 144 -11.25 -6.39 -24.99
N GLU A 145 -10.65 -7.50 -24.55
CA GLU A 145 -10.69 -8.81 -25.19
C GLU A 145 -11.41 -9.85 -24.35
N LYS A 146 -11.31 -9.72 -23.02
CA LYS A 146 -11.89 -10.66 -22.06
C LYS A 146 -12.67 -9.94 -20.98
N THR A 147 -13.68 -10.58 -20.46
CA THR A 147 -14.36 -10.11 -19.26
C THR A 147 -13.47 -10.28 -18.02
N LEU A 148 -13.73 -9.51 -16.97
CA LEU A 148 -12.99 -9.67 -15.69
C LEU A 148 -13.16 -11.08 -15.11
N LEU A 149 -14.33 -11.70 -15.25
CA LEU A 149 -14.57 -13.06 -14.77
C LEU A 149 -13.76 -14.12 -15.53
N GLU A 150 -13.54 -13.93 -16.82
CA GLU A 150 -12.65 -14.80 -17.62
C GLU A 150 -11.20 -14.57 -17.23
N THR A 151 -10.78 -13.31 -17.07
CA THR A 151 -9.42 -12.94 -16.62
C THR A 151 -9.09 -13.55 -15.26
N MET A 152 -10.01 -13.47 -14.29
CA MET A 152 -9.80 -14.03 -12.94
C MET A 152 -9.63 -15.57 -12.94
N LYS A 153 -9.98 -16.23 -14.06
CA LYS A 153 -9.76 -17.69 -14.27
C LYS A 153 -8.60 -17.98 -15.20
N SER A 154 -7.84 -16.98 -15.60
CA SER A 154 -6.67 -17.19 -16.47
C SER A 154 -5.55 -17.94 -15.73
N PRO A 155 -4.64 -18.61 -16.44
CA PRO A 155 -3.54 -19.34 -15.81
C PRO A 155 -2.69 -18.48 -14.89
N LEU A 156 -2.41 -17.22 -15.27
CA LEU A 156 -1.65 -16.28 -14.46
C LEU A 156 -2.35 -15.97 -13.14
N PHE A 157 -3.66 -15.66 -13.19
CA PHE A 157 -4.45 -15.35 -12.01
C PHE A 157 -4.61 -16.56 -11.08
N MET A 158 -4.88 -17.73 -11.65
CA MET A 158 -5.03 -18.96 -10.87
C MET A 158 -3.73 -19.36 -10.15
N ALA A 159 -2.57 -19.07 -10.73
CA ALA A 159 -1.29 -19.28 -10.04
C ALA A 159 -1.17 -18.46 -8.75
N TYR A 160 -1.70 -17.23 -8.74
CA TYR A 160 -1.76 -16.39 -7.53
C TYR A 160 -2.90 -16.79 -6.59
N HIS A 161 -4.00 -17.30 -7.12
CA HIS A 161 -5.18 -17.67 -6.33
C HIS A 161 -4.94 -18.95 -5.53
N ASP A 162 -4.46 -20.00 -6.18
CA ASP A 162 -4.42 -21.36 -5.62
C ASP A 162 -3.14 -21.64 -4.82
N GLY A 163 -2.07 -20.92 -5.10
CA GLY A 163 -0.76 -21.13 -4.47
C GLY A 163 -0.52 -20.33 -3.18
N GLN A 164 -1.55 -19.78 -2.54
CA GLN A 164 -1.37 -18.94 -1.34
C GLN A 164 -1.34 -19.77 -0.04
N PRO A 165 -0.49 -19.37 0.92
CA PRO A 165 0.61 -18.40 0.80
C PRO A 165 1.78 -18.95 -0.01
N PHE A 166 2.42 -18.15 -0.86
CA PHE A 166 3.56 -18.57 -1.68
C PHE A 166 4.82 -18.93 -0.87
N ASN A 167 4.89 -18.51 0.36
CA ASN A 167 5.99 -18.83 1.27
C ASN A 167 5.54 -18.75 2.72
N ASP A 168 6.29 -19.37 3.62
CA ASP A 168 6.00 -19.41 5.06
C ASP A 168 6.38 -18.10 5.79
N ASN A 169 7.07 -17.19 5.12
CA ASN A 169 7.46 -15.91 5.71
C ASN A 169 6.46 -14.80 5.35
N MET A 170 5.49 -14.61 6.22
CA MET A 170 4.41 -13.63 6.06
C MET A 170 4.88 -12.16 6.00
N LEU A 171 6.12 -11.87 6.38
CA LEU A 171 6.70 -10.52 6.29
C LEU A 171 7.41 -10.26 4.95
N ARG A 172 7.45 -11.23 4.05
CA ARG A 172 7.98 -10.99 2.71
C ARG A 172 6.91 -10.40 1.81
N PRO A 173 7.21 -9.28 1.14
CA PRO A 173 6.39 -8.86 0.01
C PRO A 173 6.48 -9.90 -1.11
N CYS A 174 5.52 -9.90 -1.96
CA CYS A 174 5.49 -10.78 -3.13
C CYS A 174 6.77 -10.69 -3.96
#